data_489a9064798457dd8d03302d647d1952
#
_entry.id   489a9064798457dd8d03302d647d1952
#
_cell.length_a   1.000
_cell.length_b   1.000
_cell.length_c   1.000
_cell.angle_alpha   90.00
_cell.angle_beta   90.00
_cell.angle_gamma   90.00
#
_symmetry.space_group_name_H-M   'P 1'
#
loop_
_entity.id
_entity.type
_entity.pdbx_description
1 polymer ?
#
loop_
_entity_poly.entity_id
_entity_poly.type
_entity_poly.pdbx_seq_one_letter_code
_entity_poly.pdbx_strand_id
1 'polypeptide(L)'
;MLGAYNVPHFIAQSIVFDTKYNINNLEPIGNWGADPAVLIVGKDSPFNTVGELLAHAEANPGAVTISGAGKFVGHHIAFLQFAKASGANLTYIPASGGVDALRMVKAGETVAGFNNLSDSARSAADLKILAVADLSRHEYLPDVPTLQESGVDVDDSSVNFRGLMVPAGTPQDVIDYLASKVPNMFGEKKTVGKMKSTNSPARIMNRDEVISMWNERQAYLTDLLAGLQ
;
A
#
# COMPACT_ATOMS: atom_id res chain seq x y z
N MET A 1 -0.88 18.85 18.67
CA MET A 1 -0.95 18.72 17.18
C MET A 1 -1.62 17.39 16.88
N LEU A 2 -2.56 17.32 15.91
CA LEU A 2 -3.14 16.07 15.41
C LEU A 2 -2.69 15.91 13.96
N GLY A 3 -2.12 14.76 13.62
CA GLY A 3 -1.61 14.45 12.29
C GLY A 3 -2.27 13.22 11.70
N ALA A 4 -2.26 13.09 10.38
CA ALA A 4 -2.60 11.85 9.69
C ALA A 4 -1.33 11.03 9.45
N TYR A 5 -1.46 9.69 9.50
CA TYR A 5 -0.37 8.80 9.10
C TYR A 5 -0.74 7.96 7.89
N ASN A 6 0.29 7.53 7.18
CA ASN A 6 0.25 6.44 6.23
C ASN A 6 1.29 5.38 6.64
N VAL A 7 0.85 4.14 6.87
CA VAL A 7 1.70 2.95 7.03
C VAL A 7 1.56 2.12 5.75
N PRO A 8 2.64 1.61 5.16
CA PRO A 8 4.02 1.50 5.68
C PRO A 8 4.89 2.75 5.50
N HIS A 9 4.43 3.81 4.88
CA HIS A 9 5.23 4.96 4.44
C HIS A 9 6.14 5.53 5.54
N PHE A 10 5.56 6.05 6.64
CA PHE A 10 6.37 6.74 7.66
C PHE A 10 7.31 5.78 8.38
N ILE A 11 6.92 4.51 8.56
CA ILE A 11 7.75 3.49 9.20
C ILE A 11 8.94 3.14 8.29
N ALA A 12 8.69 2.78 7.02
CA ALA A 12 9.75 2.44 6.08
C ALA A 12 10.74 3.59 5.87
N GLN A 13 10.23 4.82 5.76
CA GLN A 13 11.06 6.01 5.61
C GLN A 13 11.90 6.29 6.86
N SER A 14 11.37 6.06 8.07
CA SER A 14 12.13 6.23 9.31
C SER A 14 13.21 5.17 9.53
N ILE A 15 13.11 4.02 8.87
CA ILE A 15 14.14 2.97 8.89
C ILE A 15 15.30 3.34 7.95
N VAL A 16 15.00 3.90 6.77
CA VAL A 16 16.00 4.09 5.70
C VAL A 16 16.61 5.48 5.73
N PHE A 17 15.86 6.49 6.14
CA PHE A 17 16.31 7.88 6.18
C PHE A 17 16.50 8.37 7.60
N ASP A 18 17.40 9.35 7.79
CA ASP A 18 17.55 10.07 9.06
C ASP A 18 16.36 11.03 9.27
N THR A 19 15.24 10.48 9.72
CA THR A 19 14.02 11.25 9.97
C THR A 19 13.91 11.66 11.43
N LYS A 20 13.24 12.79 11.69
CA LYS A 20 12.93 13.24 13.06
C LYS A 20 11.71 12.53 13.66
N TYR A 21 11.07 11.62 12.92
CA TYR A 21 9.89 10.87 13.34
C TYR A 21 10.11 9.36 13.18
N ASN A 22 9.55 8.61 14.10
CA ASN A 22 9.47 7.14 14.08
C ASN A 22 8.33 6.68 15.01
N ILE A 23 8.13 5.37 15.15
CA ILE A 23 7.05 4.83 15.99
C ILE A 23 7.22 5.12 17.49
N ASN A 24 8.42 5.51 17.96
CA ASN A 24 8.68 5.77 19.39
C ASN A 24 8.37 7.23 19.79
N ASN A 25 8.27 8.15 18.84
CA ASN A 25 7.97 9.55 19.11
C ASN A 25 6.61 10.03 18.58
N LEU A 26 5.78 9.08 18.14
CA LEU A 26 4.41 9.28 17.71
C LEU A 26 3.47 8.31 18.44
N GLU A 27 2.24 8.75 18.70
CA GLU A 27 1.21 7.98 19.38
C GLU A 27 0.01 7.80 18.43
N PRO A 28 -0.37 6.56 18.07
CA PRO A 28 -1.55 6.34 17.23
C PRO A 28 -2.84 6.62 18.01
N ILE A 29 -3.85 7.10 17.31
CA ILE A 29 -5.19 7.36 17.85
C ILE A 29 -6.20 6.34 17.33
N GLY A 30 -6.16 6.03 16.05
CA GLY A 30 -7.04 5.09 15.39
C GLY A 30 -6.83 5.10 13.88
N ASN A 31 -7.38 4.10 13.21
CA ASN A 31 -7.28 3.91 11.77
C ASN A 31 -8.66 3.99 11.12
N TRP A 32 -8.74 4.52 9.89
CA TRP A 32 -10.02 4.55 9.16
C TRP A 32 -10.00 3.79 7.83
N GLY A 33 -8.84 3.54 7.24
CA GLY A 33 -8.76 2.93 5.91
C GLY A 33 -7.56 2.02 5.76
N ALA A 34 -7.71 1.02 4.90
CA ALA A 34 -6.63 0.13 4.48
C ALA A 34 -6.79 -0.11 2.97
N ASP A 35 -5.89 0.46 2.18
CA ASP A 35 -5.96 0.48 0.73
C ASP A 35 -4.82 -0.37 0.17
N PRO A 36 -5.07 -1.62 -0.24
CA PRO A 36 -4.02 -2.50 -0.74
C PRO A 36 -3.44 -2.00 -2.04
N ALA A 37 -2.17 -2.31 -2.27
CA ALA A 37 -1.56 -2.14 -3.57
C ALA A 37 -2.12 -3.19 -4.54
N VAL A 38 -2.31 -2.81 -5.80
CA VAL A 38 -2.65 -3.71 -6.90
C VAL A 38 -1.60 -3.62 -7.99
N LEU A 39 -1.28 -4.77 -8.60
CA LEU A 39 -0.43 -4.84 -9.78
C LEU A 39 -1.29 -4.57 -11.02
N ILE A 40 -0.94 -3.53 -11.76
CA ILE A 40 -1.69 -3.04 -12.92
C ILE A 40 -0.82 -3.01 -14.18
N VAL A 41 -1.50 -3.15 -15.32
CA VAL A 41 -0.93 -2.91 -16.64
C VAL A 41 -1.90 -2.05 -17.47
N GLY A 42 -1.42 -1.44 -18.54
CA GLY A 42 -2.28 -0.67 -19.46
C GLY A 42 -3.36 -1.56 -20.08
N LYS A 43 -4.48 -0.96 -20.49
CA LYS A 43 -5.63 -1.66 -21.09
C LYS A 43 -5.22 -2.53 -22.28
N ASP A 44 -4.34 -2.01 -23.14
CA ASP A 44 -3.90 -2.67 -24.37
C ASP A 44 -2.64 -3.53 -24.17
N SER A 45 -2.18 -3.69 -22.92
CA SER A 45 -1.06 -4.57 -22.59
C SER A 45 -1.33 -6.01 -23.04
N PRO A 46 -0.32 -6.74 -23.54
CA PRO A 46 -0.48 -8.15 -23.89
C PRO A 46 -0.67 -9.06 -22.66
N PHE A 47 -0.33 -8.57 -21.46
CA PHE A 47 -0.40 -9.35 -20.24
C PHE A 47 -1.81 -9.32 -19.63
N ASN A 48 -2.33 -10.49 -19.25
CA ASN A 48 -3.62 -10.66 -18.58
C ASN A 48 -3.49 -11.34 -17.21
N THR A 49 -2.32 -11.90 -16.93
CA THR A 49 -2.02 -12.60 -15.67
C THR A 49 -0.63 -12.18 -15.14
N VAL A 50 -0.42 -12.39 -13.84
CA VAL A 50 0.91 -12.24 -13.22
C VAL A 50 1.93 -13.19 -13.85
N GLY A 51 1.51 -14.43 -14.14
CA GLY A 51 2.38 -15.44 -14.77
C GLY A 51 2.89 -15.02 -16.15
N GLU A 52 2.04 -14.43 -17.00
CA GLU A 52 2.46 -13.91 -18.32
C GLU A 52 3.47 -12.77 -18.19
N LEU A 53 3.27 -11.85 -17.22
CA LEU A 53 4.20 -10.77 -16.96
C LEU A 53 5.56 -11.29 -16.48
N LEU A 54 5.57 -12.27 -15.57
CA LEU A 54 6.79 -12.88 -15.04
C LEU A 54 7.51 -13.71 -16.10
N ALA A 55 6.81 -14.49 -16.93
CA ALA A 55 7.41 -15.21 -18.04
C ALA A 55 8.10 -14.26 -19.05
N HIS A 56 7.49 -13.09 -19.30
CA HIS A 56 8.13 -12.06 -20.13
C HIS A 56 9.38 -11.48 -19.47
N ALA A 57 9.35 -11.25 -18.14
CA ALA A 57 10.52 -10.76 -17.39
C ALA A 57 11.68 -11.77 -17.39
N GLU A 58 11.37 -13.07 -17.30
CA GLU A 58 12.36 -14.15 -17.39
C GLU A 58 13.02 -14.21 -18.76
N ALA A 59 12.21 -14.13 -19.82
CA ALA A 59 12.72 -14.13 -21.20
C ALA A 59 13.49 -12.84 -21.56
N ASN A 60 13.24 -11.73 -20.89
CA ASN A 60 13.81 -10.41 -21.16
C ASN A 60 14.24 -9.73 -19.83
N PRO A 61 15.34 -10.16 -19.21
CA PRO A 61 15.76 -9.64 -17.91
C PRO A 61 15.95 -8.11 -17.92
N GLY A 62 15.31 -7.42 -16.95
CA GLY A 62 15.35 -5.96 -16.81
C GLY A 62 14.41 -5.18 -17.75
N ALA A 63 13.73 -5.83 -18.69
CA ALA A 63 12.78 -5.15 -19.59
C ALA A 63 11.46 -4.76 -18.91
N VAL A 64 11.06 -5.47 -17.84
CA VAL A 64 9.83 -5.16 -17.13
C VAL A 64 10.08 -4.04 -16.12
N THR A 65 9.60 -2.84 -16.49
CA THR A 65 9.59 -1.66 -15.61
C THR A 65 8.26 -1.57 -14.88
N ILE A 66 8.31 -1.27 -13.56
CA ILE A 66 7.13 -1.17 -12.69
C ILE A 66 7.14 0.19 -12.00
N SER A 67 6.17 1.05 -12.31
CA SER A 67 6.02 2.35 -11.65
C SER A 67 5.33 2.25 -10.29
N GLY A 68 5.61 3.23 -9.44
CA GLY A 68 4.91 3.43 -8.16
C GLY A 68 5.23 4.79 -7.56
N ALA A 69 4.48 5.21 -6.56
CA ALA A 69 4.58 6.53 -5.95
C ALA A 69 5.81 6.66 -5.04
N GLY A 70 6.94 7.09 -5.58
CA GLY A 70 8.15 7.35 -4.80
C GLY A 70 8.84 6.11 -4.23
N LYS A 71 9.85 6.34 -3.39
CA LYS A 71 10.58 5.26 -2.70
C LYS A 71 10.11 5.10 -1.26
N PHE A 72 10.13 3.84 -0.78
CA PHE A 72 9.77 3.47 0.59
C PHE A 72 8.36 3.92 1.01
N VAL A 73 7.44 3.84 0.07
CA VAL A 73 5.98 3.95 0.24
C VAL A 73 5.33 2.60 -0.08
N GLY A 74 4.04 2.43 0.20
CA GLY A 74 3.33 1.16 -0.01
C GLY A 74 3.60 0.51 -1.38
N HIS A 75 3.56 1.29 -2.46
CA HIS A 75 3.81 0.78 -3.83
C HIS A 75 5.24 0.23 -4.00
N HIS A 76 6.24 0.89 -3.41
CA HIS A 76 7.62 0.40 -3.44
C HIS A 76 7.80 -0.85 -2.57
N ILE A 77 7.14 -0.91 -1.42
CA ILE A 77 7.16 -2.10 -0.56
C ILE A 77 6.52 -3.29 -1.31
N ALA A 78 5.37 -3.11 -1.97
CA ALA A 78 4.76 -4.13 -2.81
C ALA A 78 5.71 -4.61 -3.92
N PHE A 79 6.40 -3.68 -4.57
CA PHE A 79 7.42 -4.02 -5.58
C PHE A 79 8.57 -4.84 -4.98
N LEU A 80 9.11 -4.44 -3.83
CA LEU A 80 10.24 -5.15 -3.19
C LEU A 80 9.84 -6.58 -2.79
N GLN A 81 8.64 -6.75 -2.23
CA GLN A 81 8.09 -8.06 -1.92
C GLN A 81 7.93 -8.91 -3.19
N PHE A 82 7.29 -8.34 -4.22
CA PHE A 82 7.05 -9.00 -5.50
C PHE A 82 8.35 -9.43 -6.20
N ALA A 83 9.33 -8.54 -6.28
CA ALA A 83 10.62 -8.83 -6.88
C ALA A 83 11.38 -9.92 -6.10
N LYS A 84 11.39 -9.84 -4.76
CA LYS A 84 12.02 -10.83 -3.89
C LYS A 84 11.34 -12.21 -4.01
N ALA A 85 10.01 -12.26 -3.96
CA ALA A 85 9.26 -13.51 -3.98
C ALA A 85 9.26 -14.19 -5.36
N SER A 86 9.24 -13.41 -6.45
CA SER A 86 9.28 -13.94 -7.81
C SER A 86 10.69 -14.29 -8.29
N GLY A 87 11.73 -13.70 -7.69
CA GLY A 87 13.12 -13.80 -8.19
C GLY A 87 13.36 -13.15 -9.54
N ALA A 88 12.37 -12.46 -10.11
CA ALA A 88 12.45 -11.86 -11.43
C ALA A 88 13.31 -10.59 -11.44
N ASN A 89 14.05 -10.37 -12.51
CA ASN A 89 14.81 -9.14 -12.72
C ASN A 89 13.89 -8.02 -13.23
N LEU A 90 13.40 -7.21 -12.29
CA LEU A 90 12.44 -6.13 -12.49
C LEU A 90 13.07 -4.78 -12.15
N THR A 91 12.60 -3.72 -12.81
CA THR A 91 13.09 -2.35 -12.57
C THR A 91 11.99 -1.47 -11.99
N TYR A 92 12.22 -0.91 -10.78
CA TYR A 92 11.30 0.04 -10.18
C TYR A 92 11.51 1.45 -10.70
N ILE A 93 10.43 2.12 -11.12
CA ILE A 93 10.42 3.51 -11.58
C ILE A 93 9.62 4.36 -10.59
N PRO A 94 10.30 5.12 -9.71
CA PRO A 94 9.61 5.98 -8.76
C PRO A 94 9.02 7.20 -9.48
N ALA A 95 7.70 7.40 -9.36
CA ALA A 95 6.99 8.57 -9.83
C ALA A 95 6.85 9.62 -8.71
N SER A 96 6.40 10.83 -9.04
CA SER A 96 6.16 11.91 -8.06
C SER A 96 4.96 11.65 -7.12
N GLY A 97 4.10 10.69 -7.47
CA GLY A 97 2.93 10.29 -6.70
C GLY A 97 2.13 9.19 -7.38
N GLY A 98 1.07 8.68 -6.71
CA GLY A 98 0.25 7.59 -7.25
C GLY A 98 -0.43 7.93 -8.58
N VAL A 99 -0.90 9.17 -8.73
CA VAL A 99 -1.55 9.64 -9.97
C VAL A 99 -0.56 9.65 -11.15
N ASP A 100 0.68 10.09 -10.90
CA ASP A 100 1.72 10.10 -11.94
C ASP A 100 2.16 8.68 -12.30
N ALA A 101 2.35 7.79 -11.31
CA ALA A 101 2.63 6.37 -11.56
C ALA A 101 1.54 5.70 -12.40
N LEU A 102 0.27 6.01 -12.13
CA LEU A 102 -0.88 5.50 -12.89
C LEU A 102 -0.85 6.01 -14.34
N ARG A 103 -0.53 7.31 -14.54
CA ARG A 103 -0.37 7.92 -15.86
C ARG A 103 0.73 7.22 -16.68
N MET A 104 1.86 6.90 -16.06
CA MET A 104 2.97 6.20 -16.73
C MET A 104 2.54 4.84 -17.27
N VAL A 105 1.76 4.07 -16.51
CA VAL A 105 1.22 2.78 -16.96
C VAL A 105 0.23 2.98 -18.13
N LYS A 106 -0.69 3.94 -18.02
CA LYS A 106 -1.66 4.25 -19.08
C LYS A 106 -1.01 4.70 -20.39
N ALA A 107 0.10 5.44 -20.28
CA ALA A 107 0.85 5.94 -21.43
C ALA A 107 1.83 4.90 -22.01
N GLY A 108 1.99 3.73 -21.38
CA GLY A 108 2.98 2.74 -21.79
C GLY A 108 4.44 3.16 -21.51
N GLU A 109 4.66 4.16 -20.67
CA GLU A 109 6.01 4.59 -20.24
C GLU A 109 6.64 3.56 -19.30
N THR A 110 5.80 2.78 -18.57
CA THR A 110 6.21 1.59 -17.82
C THR A 110 5.33 0.41 -18.21
N VAL A 111 5.90 -0.79 -18.17
CA VAL A 111 5.21 -2.04 -18.55
C VAL A 111 4.06 -2.34 -17.59
N ALA A 112 4.29 -2.11 -16.28
CA ALA A 112 3.34 -2.34 -15.22
C ALA A 112 3.46 -1.26 -14.14
N GLY A 113 2.64 -1.33 -13.11
CA GLY A 113 2.72 -0.47 -11.94
C GLY A 113 2.13 -1.12 -10.70
N PHE A 114 2.61 -0.70 -9.54
CA PHE A 114 1.88 -0.85 -8.29
C PHE A 114 1.15 0.45 -7.96
N ASN A 115 -0.14 0.36 -7.67
CA ASN A 115 -0.94 1.53 -7.28
C ASN A 115 -1.97 1.12 -6.22
N ASN A 116 -2.60 2.10 -5.56
CA ASN A 116 -3.70 1.82 -4.63
C ASN A 116 -4.88 1.20 -5.38
N LEU A 117 -5.56 0.25 -4.76
CA LEU A 117 -6.80 -0.32 -5.27
C LEU A 117 -7.83 0.77 -5.57
N SER A 118 -8.00 1.72 -4.65
CA SER A 118 -8.98 2.81 -4.78
C SER A 118 -8.77 3.65 -6.05
N ASP A 119 -7.53 3.99 -6.39
CA ASP A 119 -7.20 4.77 -7.60
C ASP A 119 -7.32 3.93 -8.86
N SER A 120 -6.88 2.67 -8.81
CA SER A 120 -6.93 1.75 -9.93
C SER A 120 -8.37 1.37 -10.28
N ALA A 121 -9.23 1.12 -9.31
CA ALA A 121 -10.65 0.84 -9.52
C ALA A 121 -11.38 2.02 -10.19
N ARG A 122 -11.04 3.27 -9.84
CA ARG A 122 -11.57 4.46 -10.52
C ARG A 122 -11.08 4.62 -11.96
N SER A 123 -9.98 3.96 -12.30
CA SER A 123 -9.36 4.00 -13.63
C SER A 123 -9.50 2.69 -14.42
N ALA A 124 -10.39 1.79 -13.99
CA ALA A 124 -10.56 0.44 -14.57
C ALA A 124 -10.89 0.42 -16.07
N ALA A 125 -11.40 1.53 -16.64
CA ALA A 125 -11.63 1.65 -18.07
C ALA A 125 -10.32 1.67 -18.91
N ASP A 126 -9.22 2.09 -18.31
CA ASP A 126 -7.92 2.30 -18.97
C ASP A 126 -6.84 1.30 -18.55
N LEU A 127 -7.17 0.39 -17.65
CA LEU A 127 -6.21 -0.52 -17.01
C LEU A 127 -6.75 -1.93 -16.94
N LYS A 128 -5.83 -2.90 -16.82
CA LYS A 128 -6.10 -4.25 -16.32
C LYS A 128 -5.43 -4.37 -14.93
N ILE A 129 -6.18 -4.87 -13.96
CA ILE A 129 -5.66 -5.18 -12.62
C ILE A 129 -5.37 -6.68 -12.62
N LEU A 130 -4.08 -7.05 -12.48
CA LEU A 130 -3.63 -8.43 -12.56
C LEU A 130 -3.74 -9.16 -11.22
N ALA A 131 -3.44 -8.48 -10.11
CA ALA A 131 -3.52 -9.06 -8.78
C ALA A 131 -3.58 -7.99 -7.68
N VAL A 132 -4.04 -8.42 -6.49
CA VAL A 132 -4.05 -7.62 -5.26
C VAL A 132 -2.92 -8.08 -4.35
N ALA A 133 -2.16 -7.14 -3.77
CA ALA A 133 -1.13 -7.40 -2.76
C ALA A 133 -1.78 -7.39 -1.36
N ASP A 134 -2.55 -8.41 -1.07
CA ASP A 134 -3.25 -8.65 0.20
C ASP A 134 -3.41 -10.15 0.42
N LEU A 135 -3.74 -10.57 1.64
CA LEU A 135 -3.93 -11.98 2.02
C LEU A 135 -5.22 -12.59 1.47
N SER A 136 -6.17 -11.76 1.02
CA SER A 136 -7.43 -12.20 0.42
C SER A 136 -7.86 -11.26 -0.70
N ARG A 137 -8.73 -11.77 -1.59
CA ARG A 137 -9.36 -10.92 -2.61
C ARG A 137 -10.17 -9.81 -1.96
N HIS A 138 -10.14 -8.65 -2.58
CA HIS A 138 -10.86 -7.49 -2.03
C HIS A 138 -12.32 -7.45 -2.51
N GLU A 139 -13.26 -7.03 -1.64
CA GLU A 139 -14.70 -6.96 -1.96
C GLU A 139 -15.05 -6.08 -3.17
N TYR A 140 -14.20 -5.08 -3.49
CA TYR A 140 -14.37 -4.21 -4.68
C TYR A 140 -13.83 -4.84 -5.97
N LEU A 141 -13.05 -5.91 -5.86
CA LEU A 141 -12.40 -6.63 -6.97
C LEU A 141 -12.50 -8.14 -6.75
N PRO A 142 -13.71 -8.73 -6.62
CA PRO A 142 -13.89 -10.13 -6.23
C PRO A 142 -13.32 -11.13 -7.23
N ASP A 143 -13.21 -10.72 -8.48
CA ASP A 143 -12.70 -11.57 -9.57
C ASP A 143 -11.17 -11.44 -9.76
N VAL A 144 -10.51 -10.46 -9.10
CA VAL A 144 -9.06 -10.27 -9.19
C VAL A 144 -8.37 -11.12 -8.13
N PRO A 145 -7.43 -12.01 -8.54
CA PRO A 145 -6.72 -12.86 -7.59
C PRO A 145 -5.75 -12.05 -6.72
N THR A 146 -5.33 -12.62 -5.60
CA THR A 146 -4.18 -12.11 -4.86
C THR A 146 -2.87 -12.48 -5.57
N LEU A 147 -1.76 -11.84 -5.16
CA LEU A 147 -0.43 -12.26 -5.62
C LEU A 147 -0.11 -13.68 -5.18
N GLN A 148 -0.53 -14.11 -3.97
CA GLN A 148 -0.38 -15.49 -3.50
C GLN A 148 -1.16 -16.49 -4.35
N GLU A 149 -2.41 -16.21 -4.68
CA GLU A 149 -3.21 -17.03 -5.62
C GLU A 149 -2.59 -17.09 -7.02
N SER A 150 -1.80 -16.08 -7.38
CA SER A 150 -1.06 -16.00 -8.64
C SER A 150 0.33 -16.65 -8.58
N GLY A 151 0.68 -17.33 -7.49
CA GLY A 151 1.93 -18.05 -7.30
C GLY A 151 3.10 -17.21 -6.79
N VAL A 152 2.87 -15.98 -6.32
CA VAL A 152 3.90 -15.10 -5.75
C VAL A 152 3.59 -14.85 -4.28
N ASP A 153 4.44 -15.33 -3.37
CA ASP A 153 4.23 -15.26 -1.93
C ASP A 153 4.52 -13.84 -1.39
N VAL A 154 3.50 -12.99 -1.49
CA VAL A 154 3.50 -11.61 -1.00
C VAL A 154 2.41 -11.47 0.06
N ASP A 155 2.76 -10.93 1.22
CA ASP A 155 1.84 -10.64 2.31
C ASP A 155 1.17 -9.24 2.19
N ASP A 156 0.40 -8.85 3.21
CA ASP A 156 -0.30 -7.56 3.28
C ASP A 156 0.54 -6.39 3.81
N SER A 157 1.88 -6.55 3.93
CA SER A 157 2.76 -5.52 4.53
C SER A 157 2.86 -4.24 3.72
N SER A 158 2.49 -4.27 2.44
CA SER A 158 2.39 -3.09 1.57
C SER A 158 1.06 -2.35 1.65
N VAL A 159 0.04 -2.90 2.31
CA VAL A 159 -1.29 -2.28 2.46
C VAL A 159 -1.16 -0.91 3.10
N ASN A 160 -1.77 0.09 2.47
CA ASN A 160 -1.68 1.48 2.90
C ASN A 160 -2.74 1.78 3.97
N PHE A 161 -2.37 1.59 5.24
CA PHE A 161 -3.19 1.97 6.38
C PHE A 161 -3.15 3.47 6.61
N ARG A 162 -4.31 4.07 6.85
CA ARG A 162 -4.49 5.52 7.07
C ARG A 162 -5.21 5.77 8.38
N GLY A 163 -4.61 6.59 9.22
CA GLY A 163 -5.17 6.90 10.52
C GLY A 163 -4.70 8.24 11.07
N LEU A 164 -5.05 8.50 12.33
CA LEU A 164 -4.66 9.69 13.07
C LEU A 164 -3.64 9.35 14.14
N MET A 165 -2.74 10.28 14.37
CA MET A 165 -1.66 10.22 15.37
C MET A 165 -1.44 11.57 16.03
N VAL A 166 -0.80 11.54 17.19
CA VAL A 166 -0.32 12.73 17.93
C VAL A 166 1.16 12.54 18.28
N PRO A 167 1.92 13.59 18.61
CA PRO A 167 3.28 13.46 19.14
C PRO A 167 3.28 12.71 20.48
N ALA A 168 4.34 11.94 20.74
CA ALA A 168 4.61 11.37 22.04
C ALA A 168 4.69 12.49 23.09
N GLY A 169 4.23 12.20 24.32
CA GLY A 169 4.11 13.20 25.38
C GLY A 169 2.83 14.05 25.32
N THR A 170 1.92 13.76 24.38
CA THR A 170 0.55 14.31 24.45
C THR A 170 -0.12 13.81 25.74
N PRO A 171 -0.81 14.67 26.53
CA PRO A 171 -1.49 14.25 27.76
C PRO A 171 -2.41 13.05 27.53
N GLN A 172 -2.39 12.10 28.46
CA GLN A 172 -3.11 10.83 28.30
C GLN A 172 -4.63 11.02 28.19
N ASP A 173 -5.21 11.96 28.93
CA ASP A 173 -6.63 12.31 28.84
C ASP A 173 -7.04 12.81 27.44
N VAL A 174 -6.14 13.52 26.75
CA VAL A 174 -6.34 13.95 25.36
C VAL A 174 -6.29 12.74 24.41
N ILE A 175 -5.32 11.84 24.60
CA ILE A 175 -5.20 10.61 23.81
C ILE A 175 -6.46 9.77 23.99
N ASP A 176 -6.89 9.52 25.22
CA ASP A 176 -8.07 8.70 25.55
C ASP A 176 -9.34 9.32 24.97
N TYR A 177 -9.49 10.63 25.06
CA TYR A 177 -10.61 11.33 24.46
C TYR A 177 -10.66 11.13 22.94
N LEU A 178 -9.56 11.37 22.24
CA LEU A 178 -9.47 11.20 20.79
C LEU A 178 -9.68 9.74 20.37
N ALA A 179 -9.04 8.79 21.06
CA ALA A 179 -9.19 7.37 20.80
C ALA A 179 -10.63 6.86 20.99
N SER A 180 -11.39 7.47 21.92
CA SER A 180 -12.80 7.17 22.11
C SER A 180 -13.71 7.70 20.99
N LYS A 181 -13.28 8.73 20.25
CA LYS A 181 -14.12 9.43 19.25
C LYS A 181 -13.79 9.02 17.81
N VAL A 182 -12.51 8.86 17.49
CA VAL A 182 -12.06 8.70 16.10
C VAL A 182 -12.60 7.43 15.45
N PRO A 183 -12.53 6.22 16.07
CA PRO A 183 -13.10 5.03 15.46
C PRO A 183 -14.62 5.14 15.22
N ASN A 184 -15.34 5.71 16.17
CA ASN A 184 -16.79 5.90 16.04
C ASN A 184 -17.15 6.87 14.91
N MET A 185 -16.40 7.97 14.78
CA MET A 185 -16.61 8.97 13.73
C MET A 185 -16.44 8.37 12.32
N PHE A 186 -15.40 7.57 12.12
CA PHE A 186 -15.14 6.93 10.83
C PHE A 186 -16.00 5.67 10.62
N GLY A 187 -16.45 4.99 11.68
CA GLY A 187 -17.34 3.83 11.62
C GLY A 187 -18.81 4.15 11.39
N GLU A 188 -19.21 5.42 11.40
CA GLU A 188 -20.60 5.81 11.11
C GLU A 188 -21.03 5.34 9.71
N LYS A 189 -22.26 4.80 9.61
CA LYS A 189 -22.81 4.30 8.33
C LYS A 189 -22.70 5.30 7.18
N LYS A 190 -22.92 6.60 7.45
CA LYS A 190 -22.81 7.66 6.45
C LYS A 190 -21.38 7.82 5.94
N THR A 191 -20.40 7.79 6.85
CA THR A 191 -18.97 7.90 6.54
C THR A 191 -18.50 6.69 5.75
N VAL A 192 -18.78 5.48 6.24
CA VAL A 192 -18.44 4.22 5.54
C VAL A 192 -19.10 4.14 4.17
N GLY A 193 -20.39 4.53 4.07
CA GLY A 193 -21.09 4.58 2.78
C GLY A 193 -20.46 5.54 1.78
N LYS A 194 -19.98 6.72 2.24
CA LYS A 194 -19.26 7.67 1.40
C LYS A 194 -17.90 7.10 0.96
N MET A 195 -17.16 6.46 1.86
CA MET A 195 -15.89 5.80 1.52
C MET A 195 -16.14 4.72 0.45
N LYS A 196 -17.14 3.87 0.63
CA LYS A 196 -17.50 2.84 -0.35
C LYS A 196 -17.87 3.43 -1.70
N SER A 197 -18.65 4.51 -1.75
CA SER A 197 -19.05 5.17 -3.01
C SER A 197 -17.89 5.81 -3.79
N THR A 198 -16.74 6.00 -3.14
CA THR A 198 -15.50 6.52 -3.75
C THR A 198 -14.42 5.46 -3.90
N ASN A 199 -14.78 4.17 -3.78
CA ASN A 199 -13.86 3.04 -3.79
C ASN A 199 -12.70 3.18 -2.77
N SER A 200 -12.94 3.85 -1.65
CA SER A 200 -11.96 3.99 -0.57
C SER A 200 -12.20 2.91 0.48
N PRO A 201 -11.33 1.89 0.60
CA PRO A 201 -11.55 0.78 1.53
C PRO A 201 -11.52 1.26 2.99
N ALA A 202 -12.58 0.96 3.73
CA ALA A 202 -12.69 1.28 5.15
C ALA A 202 -12.08 0.14 5.98
N ARG A 203 -11.20 0.49 6.91
CA ARG A 203 -10.68 -0.41 7.94
C ARG A 203 -10.62 0.34 9.26
N ILE A 204 -11.66 0.21 10.06
CA ILE A 204 -11.73 0.90 11.35
C ILE A 204 -10.98 0.07 12.38
N MET A 205 -9.95 0.66 13.00
CA MET A 205 -9.17 0.04 14.06
C MET A 205 -9.07 1.00 15.24
N ASN A 206 -9.20 0.45 16.44
CA ASN A 206 -8.96 1.19 17.68
C ASN A 206 -7.46 1.40 17.91
N ARG A 207 -7.10 2.13 18.97
CA ARG A 207 -5.72 2.48 19.27
C ARG A 207 -4.85 1.25 19.50
N ASP A 208 -5.30 0.24 20.24
CA ASP A 208 -4.50 -0.94 20.59
C ASP A 208 -4.22 -1.80 19.34
N GLU A 209 -5.21 -1.95 18.47
CA GLU A 209 -5.02 -2.63 17.18
C GLU A 209 -4.01 -1.90 16.29
N VAL A 210 -4.00 -0.55 16.31
CA VAL A 210 -3.02 0.24 15.55
C VAL A 210 -1.61 0.12 16.14
N ILE A 211 -1.47 0.09 17.47
CA ILE A 211 -0.18 -0.14 18.13
C ILE A 211 0.40 -1.49 17.69
N SER A 212 -0.40 -2.56 17.74
CA SER A 212 0.02 -3.90 17.29
C SER A 212 0.48 -3.87 15.83
N MET A 213 -0.34 -3.31 14.96
CA MET A 213 -0.02 -3.19 13.53
C MET A 213 1.26 -2.38 13.27
N TRP A 214 1.49 -1.25 13.97
CA TRP A 214 2.73 -0.48 13.81
C TRP A 214 3.97 -1.29 14.21
N ASN A 215 3.90 -2.03 15.33
CA ASN A 215 5.02 -2.86 15.81
C ASN A 215 5.30 -4.02 14.85
N GLU A 216 4.28 -4.70 14.35
CA GLU A 216 4.42 -5.77 13.36
C GLU A 216 5.05 -5.24 12.06
N ARG A 217 4.57 -4.09 11.55
CA ARG A 217 5.14 -3.46 10.35
C ARG A 217 6.56 -2.96 10.57
N GLN A 218 6.88 -2.42 11.76
CA GLN A 218 8.26 -2.02 12.08
C GLN A 218 9.21 -3.22 12.02
N ALA A 219 8.85 -4.34 12.64
CA ALA A 219 9.68 -5.54 12.63
C ALA A 219 9.88 -6.07 11.20
N TYR A 220 8.80 -6.27 10.47
CA TYR A 220 8.84 -6.76 9.09
C TYR A 220 9.65 -5.85 8.15
N LEU A 221 9.39 -4.54 8.19
CA LEU A 221 10.07 -3.58 7.31
C LEU A 221 11.55 -3.43 7.66
N THR A 222 11.94 -3.60 8.91
CA THR A 222 13.36 -3.62 9.30
C THR A 222 14.10 -4.76 8.59
N ASP A 223 13.51 -5.95 8.55
CA ASP A 223 14.10 -7.11 7.87
C ASP A 223 14.07 -6.96 6.34
N LEU A 224 12.93 -6.51 5.78
CA LEU A 224 12.78 -6.34 4.33
C LEU A 224 13.75 -5.31 3.76
N LEU A 225 13.98 -4.22 4.50
CA LEU A 225 14.81 -3.08 4.06
C LEU A 225 16.27 -3.20 4.51
N ALA A 226 16.65 -4.27 5.23
CA ALA A 226 18.04 -4.54 5.59
C ALA A 226 18.90 -4.64 4.31
N GLY A 227 19.95 -3.82 4.24
CA GLY A 227 20.83 -3.75 3.08
C GLY A 227 20.45 -2.70 2.01
N LEU A 228 19.36 -1.95 2.22
CA LEU A 228 18.98 -0.79 1.41
C LEU A 228 19.30 0.56 2.11
N GLN A 229 19.96 0.48 3.28
CA GLN A 229 20.38 1.62 4.08
C GLN A 229 21.70 2.21 3.58
#